data_a9f776920af4a44d0206c7930aa1f593
#
_entry.id   a9f776920af4a44d0206c7930aa1f593
#
_cell.length_a   1.000
_cell.length_b   1.000
_cell.length_c   1.000
_cell.angle_alpha   90.00
_cell.angle_beta   90.00
_cell.angle_gamma   90.00
#
_symmetry.space_group_name_H-M   'P 1'
#
loop_
_entity.id
_entity.type
_entity.pdbx_description
1 polymer ?
#
loop_
_entity_poly.entity_id
_entity_poly.type
_entity_poly.pdbx_seq_one_letter_code
_entity_poly.pdbx_strand_id
1 'polypeptide(L)'
;MVDADVIVLATPVYFYSMAGQLKLFIDRCVPRYTEMANKEFYFILTAADTNEKMLNRTVEAIRGFTEDCLPNAVEKGIIYGVGAWNKGEIKNTKAFKEAFELGKNA
;
A
#
# COMPACT_ATOMS: atom_id res chain seq x y z
N MET A 1 -8.34 12.06 -3.37
CA MET A 1 -6.96 11.86 -3.85
C MET A 1 -6.40 13.06 -4.59
N VAL A 2 -7.15 13.75 -5.42
CA VAL A 2 -6.64 14.89 -6.19
C VAL A 2 -6.04 15.98 -5.29
N ASP A 3 -6.69 16.32 -4.19
CA ASP A 3 -6.25 17.39 -3.28
C ASP A 3 -5.23 16.96 -2.22
N ALA A 4 -5.00 15.67 -2.07
CA ALA A 4 -4.03 15.16 -1.10
C ALA A 4 -2.61 15.18 -1.67
N ASP A 5 -1.63 15.53 -0.85
CA ASP A 5 -0.21 15.47 -1.22
C ASP A 5 0.41 14.10 -0.87
N VAL A 6 -0.02 13.52 0.24
CA VAL A 6 0.43 12.22 0.74
C VAL A 6 -0.73 11.24 0.74
N ILE A 7 -0.50 10.05 0.22
CA ILE A 7 -1.51 9.01 0.09
C ILE A 7 -0.97 7.70 0.66
N VAL A 8 -1.74 7.08 1.56
CA VAL A 8 -1.43 5.76 2.09
C VAL A 8 -2.40 4.75 1.49
N LEU A 9 -1.87 3.75 0.80
CA LEU A 9 -2.66 2.63 0.28
C LEU A 9 -2.40 1.42 1.18
N ALA A 10 -3.44 0.95 1.84
CA ALA A 10 -3.36 -0.18 2.76
C ALA A 10 -4.25 -1.33 2.28
N THR A 11 -3.72 -2.54 2.30
CA THR A 11 -4.47 -3.73 1.87
C THR A 11 -3.99 -4.98 2.58
N PRO A 12 -4.91 -5.88 2.98
CA PRO A 12 -4.53 -7.27 3.19
C PRO A 12 -4.17 -7.91 1.85
N VAL A 13 -3.33 -8.93 1.90
CA VAL A 13 -2.96 -9.71 0.71
C VAL A 13 -3.79 -10.99 0.69
N TYR A 14 -4.62 -11.11 -0.32
CA TYR A 14 -5.46 -12.29 -0.55
C TYR A 14 -5.06 -12.93 -1.87
N PHE A 15 -4.67 -14.20 -1.82
CA PHE A 15 -4.23 -14.94 -3.01
C PHE A 15 -3.19 -14.15 -3.82
N TYR A 16 -2.18 -13.63 -3.12
CA TYR A 16 -1.04 -12.87 -3.69
C TYR A 16 -1.41 -11.55 -4.36
N SER A 17 -2.57 -10.99 -4.06
CA SER A 17 -3.02 -9.72 -4.62
C SER A 17 -3.70 -8.83 -3.58
N MET A 18 -3.98 -7.60 -3.97
CA MET A 18 -4.70 -6.66 -3.11
C MET A 18 -6.16 -7.09 -2.93
N ALA A 19 -6.77 -6.63 -1.84
CA ALA A 19 -8.20 -6.82 -1.63
C ALA A 19 -9.00 -6.18 -2.78
N GLY A 20 -10.12 -6.81 -3.13
CA GLY A 20 -10.99 -6.34 -4.22
C GLY A 20 -11.47 -4.91 -4.02
N GLN A 21 -11.72 -4.50 -2.78
CA GLN A 21 -12.14 -3.14 -2.45
C GLN A 21 -11.09 -2.10 -2.86
N LEU A 22 -9.81 -2.37 -2.63
CA LEU A 22 -8.75 -1.46 -3.06
C LEU A 22 -8.67 -1.39 -4.58
N LYS A 23 -8.77 -2.52 -5.27
CA LYS A 23 -8.74 -2.55 -6.74
C LYS A 23 -9.92 -1.78 -7.34
N LEU A 24 -11.11 -1.94 -6.79
CA LEU A 24 -12.28 -1.16 -7.20
C LEU A 24 -12.05 0.34 -7.01
N PHE A 25 -11.44 0.74 -5.90
CA PHE A 25 -11.10 2.14 -5.64
C PHE A 25 -10.11 2.67 -6.68
N ILE A 26 -9.05 1.90 -6.97
CA ILE A 26 -8.06 2.26 -7.99
C ILE A 26 -8.72 2.42 -9.36
N ASP A 27 -9.57 1.46 -9.74
CA ASP A 27 -10.26 1.49 -11.04
C ASP A 27 -11.20 2.71 -11.18
N ARG A 28 -11.77 3.16 -10.07
CA ARG A 28 -12.60 4.39 -10.04
C ARG A 28 -11.80 5.67 -10.20
N CYS A 29 -10.48 5.61 -10.12
CA CYS A 29 -9.62 6.77 -10.34
C CYS A 29 -9.47 7.13 -11.84
N VAL A 30 -9.85 6.23 -12.75
CA VAL A 30 -9.68 6.41 -14.20
C VAL A 30 -10.15 7.77 -14.72
N PRO A 31 -11.34 8.31 -14.33
CA PRO A 31 -11.79 9.60 -14.85
C PRO A 31 -10.90 10.79 -14.52
N ARG A 32 -10.09 10.68 -13.46
CA ARG A 32 -9.32 11.82 -12.96
C ARG A 32 -7.86 11.49 -12.63
N TYR A 33 -7.34 10.33 -13.05
CA TYR A 33 -5.98 9.93 -12.67
C TYR A 33 -4.89 10.89 -13.17
N THR A 34 -5.11 11.55 -14.29
CA THR A 34 -4.17 12.53 -14.83
C THR A 34 -4.03 13.80 -13.96
N GLU A 35 -5.01 14.05 -13.08
CA GLU A 35 -4.97 15.16 -12.11
C GLU A 35 -4.25 14.78 -10.81
N MET A 36 -3.88 13.50 -10.65
CA MET A 36 -3.22 12.98 -9.43
C MET A 36 -1.70 13.00 -9.58
N ALA A 37 -1.15 14.18 -9.91
CA ALA A 37 0.27 14.36 -10.13
C ALA A 37 1.01 14.74 -8.84
N ASN A 38 2.32 14.42 -8.79
CA ASN A 38 3.24 14.85 -7.74
C ASN A 38 2.83 14.36 -6.33
N LYS A 39 2.30 13.14 -6.22
CA LYS A 39 1.87 12.55 -4.95
C LYS A 39 2.96 11.69 -4.33
N GLU A 40 3.05 11.73 -3.00
CA GLU A 40 3.87 10.80 -2.23
C GLU A 40 3.01 9.62 -1.79
N PHE A 41 3.50 8.42 -2.00
CA PHE A 41 2.78 7.18 -1.66
C PHE A 41 3.50 6.37 -0.59
N TYR A 42 2.71 5.85 0.33
CA TYR A 42 3.12 4.83 1.28
C TYR A 42 2.21 3.62 1.11
N PHE A 43 2.77 2.42 1.19
CA PHE A 43 2.01 1.18 1.11
C PHE A 43 2.06 0.44 2.44
N ILE A 44 0.94 -0.08 2.87
CA ILE A 44 0.85 -0.96 4.03
C ILE A 44 0.17 -2.25 3.59
N LEU A 45 0.90 -3.36 3.65
CA LEU A 45 0.38 -4.67 3.29
C LEU A 45 0.38 -5.57 4.53
N THR A 46 -0.66 -6.36 4.69
CA THR A 46 -0.75 -7.36 5.75
C THR A 46 -1.01 -8.74 5.17
N ALA A 47 -0.35 -9.75 5.72
CA ALA A 47 -0.52 -11.13 5.27
C ALA A 47 -0.27 -12.12 6.41
N ALA A 48 -0.89 -13.29 6.29
CA ALA A 48 -0.61 -14.42 7.17
C ALA A 48 0.77 -15.03 6.92
N ASP A 49 1.23 -15.00 5.67
CA ASP A 49 2.55 -15.47 5.30
C ASP A 49 3.63 -14.71 6.06
N THR A 50 4.73 -15.38 6.39
CA THR A 50 5.85 -14.80 7.12
C THR A 50 6.95 -14.28 6.21
N ASN A 51 6.88 -14.54 4.92
CA ASN A 51 7.90 -14.16 3.95
C ASN A 51 7.47 -12.91 3.17
N GLU A 52 8.15 -11.79 3.41
CA GLU A 52 7.88 -10.52 2.71
C GLU A 52 7.92 -10.63 1.18
N LYS A 53 8.77 -11.51 0.64
CA LYS A 53 8.88 -11.71 -0.81
C LYS A 53 7.58 -12.19 -1.45
N MET A 54 6.71 -12.86 -0.68
CA MET A 54 5.41 -13.31 -1.17
C MET A 54 4.44 -12.15 -1.45
N LEU A 55 4.75 -10.96 -0.93
CA LEU A 55 3.94 -9.76 -1.14
C LEU A 55 4.38 -8.95 -2.37
N ASN A 56 5.46 -9.34 -3.04
CA ASN A 56 6.00 -8.58 -4.17
C ASN A 56 5.01 -8.44 -5.33
N ARG A 57 4.20 -9.45 -5.60
CA ARG A 57 3.17 -9.38 -6.66
C ARG A 57 2.14 -8.31 -6.36
N THR A 58 1.74 -8.17 -5.10
CA THR A 58 0.78 -7.14 -4.68
C THR A 58 1.41 -5.76 -4.79
N VAL A 59 2.66 -5.61 -4.37
CA VAL A 59 3.41 -4.34 -4.49
C VAL A 59 3.52 -3.92 -5.95
N GLU A 60 3.91 -4.84 -6.85
CA GLU A 60 4.01 -4.54 -8.28
C GLU A 60 2.66 -4.18 -8.90
N ALA A 61 1.58 -4.82 -8.47
CA ALA A 61 0.24 -4.45 -8.94
C ALA A 61 -0.15 -3.02 -8.52
N ILE A 62 0.20 -2.61 -7.30
CA ILE A 62 -0.03 -1.23 -6.83
C ILE A 62 0.85 -0.25 -7.61
N ARG A 63 2.12 -0.59 -7.86
CA ARG A 63 3.04 0.22 -8.64
C ARG A 63 2.56 0.44 -10.07
N GLY A 64 1.87 -0.53 -10.66
CA GLY A 64 1.22 -0.35 -11.97
C GLY A 64 0.27 0.86 -11.98
N PHE A 65 -0.39 1.13 -10.87
CA PHE A 65 -1.21 2.33 -10.71
C PHE A 65 -0.35 3.57 -10.40
N THR A 66 0.49 3.50 -9.37
CA THR A 66 1.20 4.68 -8.86
C THR A 66 2.36 5.11 -9.77
N GLU A 67 3.29 4.21 -10.07
CA GLU A 67 4.49 4.54 -10.85
C GLU A 67 4.20 4.68 -12.34
N ASP A 68 3.40 3.75 -12.89
CA ASP A 68 3.22 3.67 -14.33
C ASP A 68 2.13 4.62 -14.87
N CYS A 69 1.15 4.99 -14.02
CA CYS A 69 -0.01 5.75 -14.47
C CYS A 69 -0.11 7.17 -13.90
N LEU A 70 0.43 7.42 -12.69
CA LEU A 70 0.30 8.73 -12.06
C LEU A 70 1.53 9.61 -12.31
N PRO A 71 1.36 10.84 -12.83
CA PRO A 71 2.49 11.69 -13.15
C PRO A 71 3.33 12.07 -11.91
N ASN A 72 4.64 11.79 -11.96
CA ASN A 72 5.60 12.14 -10.90
C ASN A 72 5.22 11.61 -9.52
N ALA A 73 4.60 10.44 -9.44
CA ALA A 73 4.34 9.78 -8.17
C ALA A 73 5.64 9.25 -7.55
N VAL A 74 5.79 9.40 -6.24
CA VAL A 74 6.98 8.97 -5.51
C VAL A 74 6.59 7.99 -4.42
N GLU A 75 7.15 6.78 -4.46
CA GLU A 75 7.02 5.81 -3.39
C GLU A 75 7.98 6.16 -2.26
N LYS A 76 7.45 6.44 -1.08
CA LYS A 76 8.22 6.90 0.09
C LYS A 76 8.50 5.77 1.08
N GLY A 77 7.68 4.75 1.10
CA GLY A 77 7.90 3.61 2.00
C GLY A 77 6.85 2.53 1.87
N ILE A 78 7.25 1.32 2.26
CA ILE A 78 6.39 0.15 2.28
C ILE A 78 6.50 -0.53 3.64
N ILE A 79 5.37 -0.87 4.24
CA ILE A 79 5.29 -1.66 5.46
C ILE A 79 4.77 -3.06 5.12
N TYR A 80 5.57 -4.06 5.47
CA TYR A 80 5.24 -5.48 5.27
C TYR A 80 4.77 -6.09 6.58
N GLY A 81 3.47 -6.07 6.82
CA GLY A 81 2.85 -6.67 8.01
C GLY A 81 2.64 -8.17 7.86
N VAL A 82 3.72 -8.94 7.84
CA VAL A 82 3.69 -10.38 7.66
C VAL A 82 3.50 -11.13 8.99
N GLY A 83 3.00 -12.37 8.90
CA GLY A 83 2.86 -13.26 10.05
C GLY A 83 1.72 -12.93 11.00
N ALA A 84 0.70 -12.19 10.55
CA ALA A 84 -0.48 -11.86 11.34
C ALA A 84 -1.73 -12.56 10.76
N TRP A 85 -2.23 -13.56 11.46
CA TRP A 85 -3.44 -14.31 11.09
C TRP A 85 -4.62 -13.97 11.99
N ASN A 86 -4.41 -14.01 13.32
CA ASN A 86 -5.44 -13.75 14.29
C ASN A 86 -5.53 -12.25 14.64
N LYS A 87 -6.70 -11.85 15.10
CA LYS A 87 -6.95 -10.47 15.54
C LYS A 87 -5.92 -10.05 16.61
N GLY A 88 -5.28 -8.92 16.38
CA GLY A 88 -4.33 -8.33 17.30
C GLY A 88 -2.88 -8.79 17.16
N GLU A 89 -2.61 -9.86 16.44
CA GLU A 89 -1.23 -10.36 16.26
C GLU A 89 -0.30 -9.35 15.59
N ILE A 90 -0.83 -8.49 14.74
CA ILE A 90 -0.07 -7.45 14.05
C ILE A 90 0.68 -6.54 15.02
N LYS A 91 0.15 -6.32 16.22
CA LYS A 91 0.76 -5.48 17.27
C LYS A 91 2.08 -6.03 17.77
N ASN A 92 2.31 -7.34 17.61
CA ASN A 92 3.52 -8.04 18.06
C ASN A 92 4.56 -8.16 16.94
N THR A 93 4.31 -7.59 15.77
CA THR A 93 5.22 -7.62 14.64
C THR A 93 6.08 -6.36 14.59
N LYS A 94 7.25 -6.45 13.93
CA LYS A 94 8.09 -5.27 13.67
C LYS A 94 7.37 -4.22 12.84
N ALA A 95 6.49 -4.66 11.95
CA ALA A 95 5.73 -3.78 11.06
C ALA A 95 4.89 -2.74 11.82
N PHE A 96 4.37 -3.10 12.99
CA PHE A 96 3.59 -2.18 13.82
C PHE A 96 4.41 -0.96 14.27
N LYS A 97 5.65 -1.19 14.69
CA LYS A 97 6.58 -0.12 15.08
C LYS A 97 7.08 0.66 13.86
N GLU A 98 7.42 -0.04 12.79
CA GLU A 98 7.87 0.57 11.54
C GLU A 98 6.80 1.50 10.97
N ALA A 99 5.53 1.09 10.99
CA ALA A 99 4.42 1.93 10.52
C ALA A 99 4.28 3.22 11.35
N PHE A 100 4.43 3.11 12.67
CA PHE A 100 4.40 4.29 13.55
C PHE A 100 5.54 5.26 13.23
N GLU A 101 6.77 4.75 13.12
CA GLU A 101 7.94 5.59 12.82
C GLU A 101 7.85 6.21 11.42
N LEU A 102 7.39 5.45 10.45
CA LEU A 102 7.20 5.94 9.09
C LEU A 102 6.16 7.06 9.04
N GLY A 103 5.04 6.89 9.72
CA GLY A 103 4.00 7.91 9.80
C GLY A 103 4.44 9.17 10.53
N LYS A 104 5.26 9.03 11.57
CA LYS A 104 5.82 10.15 12.32
C LYS A 104 6.71 11.05 11.45
N ASN A 105 7.38 10.47 10.46
CA ASN A 105 8.32 11.17 9.58
C ASN A 105 7.73 11.51 8.19
N ALA A 106 6.47 11.19 7.98
CA ALA A 106 5.80 11.43 6.70
C ALA A 106 5.48 12.92 6.46
#